data_ffbaa4f2fdd7ed0accff3ef8252920b8
#
_entry.id   ffbaa4f2fdd7ed0accff3ef8252920b8
#
_cell.length_a   1.000
_cell.length_b   1.000
_cell.length_c   1.000
_cell.angle_alpha   90.00
_cell.angle_beta   90.00
_cell.angle_gamma   90.00
#
_symmetry.space_group_name_H-M   'P 1'
#
loop_
_entity.id
_entity.type
_entity.pdbx_description
1 polymer ?
#
loop_
_entity_poly.entity_id
_entity_poly.type
_entity_poly.pdbx_seq_one_letter_code
_entity_poly.pdbx_strand_id
1 'polypeptide(L)'
;YNLDDKILRVPIKKNQKKFNLFEQSVIVHELTHSLQGQIIDLSGWYNDMKEADDFSDYYGRRSIMEGQADLIQARWESGLDAYDRQTMQSQYPPGCGVTLPDYMYIPFELYYGFGSNVTKEIYNNGGMEALNDAMYLLPTGEQIYDPAKFFTAEPYQEVLINDLEIDGYSLIDEGKLDSLDLVYLLQGQSGQQNPAVKAAIGLGGGAWKDYVDSRGALIMSLKISGDDLTELNEIQEAFIVWAESQARFQEYISGDWSGKLFIGETSFWIDND
;
A
#
# COMPACT_ATOMS: atom_id res chain seq x y z
N TYR A 1 14.22 11.41 9.03
CA TYR A 1 15.30 10.54 9.50
C TYR A 1 15.95 9.81 8.33
N ASN A 2 17.26 9.67 8.35
CA ASN A 2 17.97 8.92 7.33
C ASN A 2 18.40 7.57 7.93
N LEU A 3 18.02 6.47 7.29
CA LEU A 3 18.26 5.11 7.79
C LEU A 3 19.76 4.73 7.76
N ASP A 4 20.50 5.17 6.73
CA ASP A 4 21.89 4.74 6.51
C ASP A 4 22.86 5.35 7.52
N ASP A 5 22.75 6.65 7.74
CA ASP A 5 23.64 7.36 8.68
C ASP A 5 23.05 7.56 10.09
N LYS A 6 21.80 7.12 10.28
CA LYS A 6 21.02 7.21 11.54
C LYS A 6 20.94 8.65 12.07
N ILE A 7 20.88 9.63 11.18
CA ILE A 7 20.86 11.06 11.51
C ILE A 7 19.50 11.66 11.16
N LEU A 8 18.93 12.37 12.13
CA LEU A 8 17.80 13.27 11.90
C LEU A 8 18.33 14.64 11.47
N ARG A 9 18.04 15.05 10.24
CA ARG A 9 18.39 16.37 9.71
C ARG A 9 17.17 17.26 9.69
N VAL A 10 17.18 18.30 10.53
CA VAL A 10 16.07 19.26 10.62
C VAL A 10 16.51 20.56 9.95
N PRO A 11 15.84 21.02 8.87
CA PRO A 11 16.15 22.29 8.25
C PRO A 11 15.78 23.45 9.18
N ILE A 12 16.72 24.35 9.41
CA ILE A 12 16.52 25.53 10.24
C ILE A 12 16.51 26.77 9.34
N LYS A 13 15.46 27.59 9.44
CA LYS A 13 15.41 28.89 8.73
C LYS A 13 16.44 29.86 9.31
N LYS A 14 17.00 30.71 8.46
CA LYS A 14 17.93 31.77 8.91
C LYS A 14 17.27 32.60 10.01
N ASN A 15 17.94 32.70 11.17
CA ASN A 15 17.48 33.39 12.39
C ASN A 15 16.39 32.67 13.20
N GLN A 16 16.03 31.42 12.87
CA GLN A 16 15.14 30.65 13.72
C GLN A 16 15.85 30.25 15.01
N LYS A 17 15.26 30.61 16.16
CA LYS A 17 15.81 30.30 17.48
C LYS A 17 15.12 29.16 18.18
N LYS A 18 13.89 28.82 17.76
CA LYS A 18 13.06 27.77 18.36
C LYS A 18 12.20 27.12 17.26
N PHE A 19 11.93 25.87 17.40
CA PHE A 19 10.90 25.18 16.62
C PHE A 19 9.52 25.61 17.11
N ASN A 20 8.60 25.86 16.19
CA ASN A 20 7.19 26.06 16.49
C ASN A 20 6.52 24.73 16.86
N LEU A 21 5.28 24.74 17.34
CA LEU A 21 4.62 23.51 17.82
C LEU A 21 4.39 22.50 16.70
N PHE A 22 4.08 22.93 15.49
CA PHE A 22 3.96 22.02 14.34
C PHE A 22 5.32 21.38 14.01
N GLU A 23 6.39 22.15 13.97
CA GLU A 23 7.74 21.61 13.72
C GLU A 23 8.17 20.65 14.84
N GLN A 24 7.80 20.90 16.10
CA GLN A 24 8.07 20.00 17.22
C GLN A 24 7.28 18.69 17.07
N SER A 25 6.02 18.74 16.65
CA SER A 25 5.19 17.57 16.38
C SER A 25 5.84 16.67 15.31
N VAL A 26 6.28 17.25 14.19
CA VAL A 26 7.01 16.51 13.15
C VAL A 26 8.34 15.93 13.69
N ILE A 27 9.07 16.68 14.52
CA ILE A 27 10.31 16.15 15.12
C ILE A 27 10.02 14.96 16.04
N VAL A 28 8.91 14.93 16.76
CA VAL A 28 8.50 13.77 17.58
C VAL A 28 8.27 12.54 16.71
N HIS A 29 7.59 12.70 15.56
CA HIS A 29 7.40 11.65 14.57
C HIS A 29 8.77 11.08 14.09
N GLU A 30 9.65 11.95 13.64
CA GLU A 30 10.98 11.56 13.14
C GLU A 30 11.90 10.94 14.21
N LEU A 31 11.80 11.41 15.46
CA LEU A 31 12.51 10.79 16.58
C LEU A 31 12.00 9.38 16.86
N THR A 32 10.72 9.09 16.62
CA THR A 32 10.19 7.73 16.73
C THR A 32 10.88 6.81 15.72
N HIS A 33 11.07 7.23 14.48
CA HIS A 33 11.85 6.47 13.49
C HIS A 33 13.30 6.24 13.93
N SER A 34 13.91 7.24 14.60
CA SER A 34 15.25 7.07 15.17
C SER A 34 15.30 6.00 16.27
N LEU A 35 14.24 5.86 17.07
CA LEU A 35 14.14 4.80 18.08
C LEU A 35 13.87 3.45 17.43
N GLN A 36 12.98 3.38 16.45
CA GLN A 36 12.70 2.17 15.67
C GLN A 36 14.00 1.62 15.06
N GLY A 37 14.84 2.47 14.47
CA GLY A 37 16.13 2.08 13.91
C GLY A 37 17.18 1.61 14.94
N GLN A 38 16.94 1.76 16.25
CA GLN A 38 17.74 1.17 17.32
C GLN A 38 17.26 -0.22 17.73
N ILE A 39 15.98 -0.51 17.45
CA ILE A 39 15.33 -1.79 17.79
C ILE A 39 15.49 -2.78 16.63
N ILE A 40 15.34 -2.29 15.39
CA ILE A 40 15.37 -3.09 14.16
C ILE A 40 16.46 -2.54 13.23
N ASP A 41 17.18 -3.43 12.57
CA ASP A 41 18.10 -3.05 11.48
C ASP A 41 17.29 -2.69 10.21
N LEU A 42 16.75 -1.48 10.21
CA LEU A 42 15.92 -1.00 9.11
C LEU A 42 16.69 -0.88 7.79
N SER A 43 17.97 -0.53 7.85
CA SER A 43 18.81 -0.41 6.65
C SER A 43 19.12 -1.79 6.04
N GLY A 44 19.49 -2.76 6.87
CA GLY A 44 19.71 -4.14 6.44
C GLY A 44 18.44 -4.70 5.80
N TRP A 45 17.32 -4.61 6.50
CA TRP A 45 16.04 -5.07 5.99
C TRP A 45 15.64 -4.41 4.65
N TYR A 46 15.81 -3.09 4.50
CA TYR A 46 15.52 -2.39 3.24
C TYR A 46 16.41 -2.87 2.08
N ASN A 47 17.67 -3.13 2.37
CA ASN A 47 18.61 -3.64 1.36
C ASN A 47 18.29 -5.07 0.95
N ASP A 48 17.99 -5.95 1.90
CA ASP A 48 17.60 -7.34 1.64
C ASP A 48 16.38 -7.41 0.73
N MET A 49 15.36 -6.61 1.02
CA MET A 49 14.16 -6.50 0.22
C MET A 49 14.43 -5.99 -1.20
N LYS A 50 15.29 -4.96 -1.33
CA LYS A 50 15.67 -4.41 -2.63
C LYS A 50 16.48 -5.40 -3.46
N GLU A 51 17.33 -6.23 -2.81
CA GLU A 51 18.09 -7.28 -3.49
C GLU A 51 17.20 -8.45 -3.93
N ALA A 52 16.15 -8.75 -3.16
CA ALA A 52 15.16 -9.77 -3.50
C ALA A 52 14.15 -9.31 -4.57
N ASP A 53 14.10 -8.01 -4.87
CA ASP A 53 13.08 -7.38 -5.72
C ASP A 53 11.63 -7.70 -5.27
N ASP A 54 11.44 -7.94 -3.97
CA ASP A 54 10.17 -8.26 -3.34
C ASP A 54 9.79 -7.17 -2.34
N PHE A 55 8.83 -6.35 -2.70
CA PHE A 55 8.35 -5.23 -1.91
C PHE A 55 7.07 -5.54 -1.13
N SER A 56 6.51 -6.75 -1.26
CA SER A 56 5.26 -7.12 -0.60
C SER A 56 5.33 -6.95 0.94
N ASP A 57 6.40 -7.42 1.56
CA ASP A 57 6.64 -7.27 3.00
C ASP A 57 6.96 -5.82 3.41
N TYR A 58 7.39 -4.99 2.45
CA TYR A 58 7.76 -3.60 2.71
C TYR A 58 6.56 -2.76 3.11
N TYR A 59 5.50 -2.85 2.36
CA TYR A 59 4.33 -2.00 2.54
C TYR A 59 3.67 -2.24 3.89
N GLY A 60 3.51 -3.49 4.28
CA GLY A 60 2.95 -3.86 5.58
C GLY A 60 3.81 -3.37 6.74
N ARG A 61 5.11 -3.69 6.75
CA ARG A 61 6.02 -3.25 7.81
C ARG A 61 6.12 -1.72 7.87
N ARG A 62 6.24 -1.05 6.73
CA ARG A 62 6.28 0.41 6.69
C ARG A 62 5.01 1.03 7.27
N SER A 63 3.85 0.45 7.00
CA SER A 63 2.58 0.91 7.58
C SER A 63 2.58 0.83 9.11
N ILE A 64 3.13 -0.23 9.70
CA ILE A 64 3.30 -0.33 11.16
C ILE A 64 4.27 0.73 11.67
N MET A 65 5.38 0.95 10.98
CA MET A 65 6.39 1.95 11.39
C MET A 65 5.83 3.37 11.37
N GLU A 66 5.23 3.78 10.26
CA GLU A 66 4.65 5.12 10.12
C GLU A 66 3.47 5.30 11.07
N GLY A 67 2.60 4.31 11.18
CA GLY A 67 1.47 4.34 12.12
C GLY A 67 1.91 4.42 13.59
N GLN A 68 3.00 3.76 13.99
CA GLN A 68 3.56 3.91 15.34
C GLN A 68 4.08 5.34 15.55
N ALA A 69 4.77 5.91 14.56
CA ALA A 69 5.27 7.27 14.64
C ALA A 69 4.12 8.29 14.74
N ASP A 70 3.06 8.10 13.97
CA ASP A 70 1.82 8.89 14.05
C ASP A 70 1.15 8.77 15.42
N LEU A 71 1.06 7.57 15.98
CA LEU A 71 0.47 7.35 17.30
C LEU A 71 1.24 8.09 18.39
N ILE A 72 2.58 8.05 18.36
CA ILE A 72 3.44 8.75 19.33
C ILE A 72 3.32 10.26 19.14
N GLN A 73 3.31 10.75 17.91
CA GLN A 73 3.07 12.14 17.58
C GLN A 73 1.72 12.62 18.13
N ALA A 74 0.63 11.90 17.83
CA ALA A 74 -0.71 12.23 18.29
C ALA A 74 -0.82 12.24 19.83
N ARG A 75 -0.10 11.36 20.52
CA ARG A 75 -0.04 11.36 21.99
C ARG A 75 0.68 12.59 22.53
N TRP A 76 1.78 12.99 21.90
CA TRP A 76 2.46 14.23 22.25
C TRP A 76 1.54 15.44 22.06
N GLU A 77 0.87 15.53 20.91
CA GLU A 77 -0.09 16.59 20.59
C GLU A 77 -1.28 16.63 21.58
N SER A 78 -1.77 15.47 22.00
CA SER A 78 -2.85 15.39 22.99
C SER A 78 -2.46 15.90 24.39
N GLY A 79 -1.17 15.90 24.70
CA GLY A 79 -0.61 16.46 25.93
C GLY A 79 -0.53 18.00 25.93
N LEU A 80 -0.67 18.66 24.80
CA LEU A 80 -0.72 20.11 24.69
C LEU A 80 -2.03 20.65 25.30
N ASP A 81 -1.99 21.85 25.86
CA ASP A 81 -3.22 22.53 26.27
C ASP A 81 -4.04 23.00 25.07
N ALA A 82 -5.26 23.52 25.32
CA ALA A 82 -6.19 23.92 24.26
C ALA A 82 -5.62 25.10 23.41
N TYR A 83 -4.91 26.02 24.06
CA TYR A 83 -4.32 27.18 23.38
C TYR A 83 -3.16 26.74 22.48
N ASP A 84 -2.29 25.88 22.98
CA ASP A 84 -1.16 25.36 22.21
C ASP A 84 -1.63 24.49 21.03
N ARG A 85 -2.67 23.64 21.19
CA ARG A 85 -3.26 22.90 20.07
C ARG A 85 -3.80 23.82 18.98
N GLN A 86 -4.54 24.87 19.36
CA GLN A 86 -5.04 25.84 18.40
C GLN A 86 -3.91 26.61 17.71
N THR A 87 -2.87 26.97 18.46
CA THR A 87 -1.66 27.63 17.95
C THR A 87 -0.97 26.72 16.94
N MET A 88 -0.76 25.44 17.26
CA MET A 88 -0.15 24.45 16.37
C MET A 88 -0.93 24.34 15.06
N GLN A 89 -2.26 24.23 15.10
CA GLN A 89 -3.09 24.18 13.89
C GLN A 89 -2.89 25.39 12.98
N SER A 90 -2.71 26.57 13.55
CA SER A 90 -2.41 27.79 12.76
C SER A 90 -1.01 27.80 12.13
N GLN A 91 -0.12 26.93 12.57
CA GLN A 91 1.25 26.81 12.10
C GLN A 91 1.45 25.77 11.00
N TYR A 92 0.40 25.00 10.66
CA TYR A 92 0.45 24.08 9.53
C TYR A 92 0.81 24.86 8.25
N PRO A 93 1.74 24.36 7.46
CA PRO A 93 2.10 25.04 6.22
C PRO A 93 0.88 25.02 5.28
N PRO A 94 0.65 26.08 4.52
CA PRO A 94 -0.34 26.03 3.45
C PRO A 94 0.05 24.91 2.48
N GLY A 95 -0.93 24.21 1.95
CA GLY A 95 -0.68 23.18 0.93
C GLY A 95 0.23 23.74 -0.18
N CYS A 96 1.07 22.91 -0.74
CA CYS A 96 2.04 23.31 -1.76
C CYS A 96 1.40 23.77 -3.08
N GLY A 97 0.08 23.67 -3.21
CA GLY A 97 -0.66 24.04 -4.42
C GLY A 97 -0.38 23.14 -5.64
N VAL A 98 0.37 22.07 -5.45
CA VAL A 98 0.61 21.05 -6.47
C VAL A 98 -0.42 19.94 -6.28
N THR A 99 -1.20 19.68 -7.31
CA THR A 99 -2.04 18.48 -7.36
C THR A 99 -1.20 17.35 -7.93
N LEU A 100 -0.97 16.32 -7.13
CA LEU A 100 -0.31 15.11 -7.59
C LEU A 100 -1.35 14.19 -8.25
N PRO A 101 -0.95 13.33 -9.18
CA PRO A 101 -1.81 12.26 -9.67
C PRO A 101 -2.31 11.38 -8.51
N ASP A 102 -3.56 10.90 -8.60
CA ASP A 102 -4.22 10.18 -7.51
C ASP A 102 -3.42 8.94 -7.05
N TYR A 103 -2.81 8.20 -7.98
CA TYR A 103 -1.99 7.05 -7.65
C TYR A 103 -0.80 7.35 -6.73
N MET A 104 -0.30 8.59 -6.71
CA MET A 104 0.79 8.98 -5.81
C MET A 104 0.35 9.10 -4.35
N TYR A 105 -0.96 9.21 -4.08
CA TYR A 105 -1.49 9.27 -2.72
C TYR A 105 -1.75 7.87 -2.13
N ILE A 106 -1.90 6.84 -2.95
CA ILE A 106 -2.23 5.46 -2.52
C ILE A 106 -1.28 4.95 -1.41
N PRO A 107 0.07 5.01 -1.55
CA PRO A 107 0.96 4.55 -0.50
C PRO A 107 0.89 5.43 0.77
N PHE A 108 0.60 6.73 0.63
CA PHE A 108 0.41 7.59 1.80
C PHE A 108 -0.87 7.23 2.56
N GLU A 109 -1.95 6.90 1.86
CA GLU A 109 -3.18 6.42 2.48
C GLU A 109 -2.94 5.09 3.22
N LEU A 110 -2.17 4.16 2.62
CA LEU A 110 -1.82 2.92 3.28
C LEU A 110 -1.01 3.17 4.56
N TYR A 111 0.05 3.98 4.49
CA TYR A 111 0.95 4.19 5.62
C TYR A 111 0.31 5.02 6.74
N TYR A 112 -0.25 6.18 6.41
CA TYR A 112 -0.72 7.18 7.37
C TYR A 112 -2.21 7.07 7.68
N GLY A 113 -3.01 6.45 6.80
CA GLY A 113 -4.42 6.18 7.03
C GLY A 113 -4.63 4.81 7.68
N PHE A 114 -4.46 3.76 6.89
CA PHE A 114 -4.69 2.38 7.34
C PHE A 114 -3.64 1.92 8.35
N GLY A 115 -2.36 2.24 8.15
CA GLY A 115 -1.27 1.96 9.09
C GLY A 115 -1.52 2.59 10.46
N SER A 116 -1.97 3.83 10.52
CA SER A 116 -2.34 4.49 11.78
C SER A 116 -3.55 3.82 12.45
N ASN A 117 -4.50 3.28 11.69
CA ASN A 117 -5.64 2.54 12.24
C ASN A 117 -5.20 1.21 12.86
N VAL A 118 -4.47 0.37 12.13
CA VAL A 118 -4.01 -0.93 12.63
C VAL A 118 -3.10 -0.76 13.85
N THR A 119 -2.18 0.21 13.85
CA THR A 119 -1.31 0.46 15.00
C THR A 119 -2.07 0.94 16.22
N LYS A 120 -3.11 1.73 16.06
CA LYS A 120 -4.01 2.14 17.14
C LYS A 120 -4.75 0.93 17.72
N GLU A 121 -5.25 0.02 16.89
CA GLU A 121 -5.88 -1.21 17.35
C GLU A 121 -4.89 -2.13 18.09
N ILE A 122 -3.67 -2.31 17.58
CA ILE A 122 -2.60 -3.06 18.24
C ILE A 122 -2.30 -2.44 19.62
N TYR A 123 -2.16 -1.12 19.68
CA TYR A 123 -1.91 -0.40 20.93
C TYR A 123 -3.07 -0.56 21.94
N ASN A 124 -4.32 -0.47 21.49
CA ASN A 124 -5.49 -0.64 22.34
C ASN A 124 -5.57 -2.05 22.94
N ASN A 125 -5.12 -3.06 22.20
CA ASN A 125 -5.16 -4.46 22.63
C ASN A 125 -4.00 -4.87 23.56
N GLY A 126 -2.79 -4.31 23.38
CA GLY A 126 -1.61 -4.76 24.12
C GLY A 126 -0.59 -3.68 24.46
N GLY A 127 -0.94 -2.41 24.29
CA GLY A 127 -0.08 -1.28 24.64
C GLY A 127 1.17 -1.16 23.77
N MET A 128 2.19 -0.49 24.32
CA MET A 128 3.47 -0.29 23.61
C MET A 128 4.25 -1.58 23.40
N GLU A 129 4.09 -2.57 24.25
CA GLU A 129 4.75 -3.87 24.10
C GLU A 129 4.28 -4.57 22.83
N ALA A 130 2.96 -4.74 22.65
CA ALA A 130 2.39 -5.33 21.45
C ALA A 130 2.75 -4.54 20.19
N LEU A 131 2.80 -3.22 20.28
CA LEU A 131 3.18 -2.37 19.15
C LEU A 131 4.66 -2.53 18.77
N ASN A 132 5.54 -2.68 19.74
CA ASN A 132 6.95 -2.97 19.48
C ASN A 132 7.13 -4.38 18.88
N ASP A 133 6.38 -5.37 19.37
CA ASP A 133 6.41 -6.73 18.82
C ASP A 133 5.92 -6.76 17.37
N ALA A 134 4.89 -5.96 17.04
CA ALA A 134 4.38 -5.84 15.67
C ALA A 134 5.44 -5.34 14.67
N MET A 135 6.47 -4.62 15.11
CA MET A 135 7.58 -4.19 14.27
C MET A 135 8.41 -5.35 13.71
N TYR A 136 8.38 -6.52 14.34
CA TYR A 136 9.10 -7.72 13.89
C TYR A 136 8.24 -8.61 12.98
N LEU A 137 6.94 -8.33 12.91
CA LEU A 137 6.04 -9.03 12.01
C LEU A 137 6.18 -8.49 10.58
N LEU A 138 5.82 -9.33 9.62
CA LEU A 138 5.74 -8.98 8.20
C LEU A 138 4.26 -9.04 7.78
N PRO A 139 3.44 -8.04 8.18
CA PRO A 139 2.04 -8.06 7.82
C PRO A 139 1.88 -7.86 6.32
N THR A 140 0.92 -8.56 5.73
CA THR A 140 0.52 -8.34 4.34
C THR A 140 -0.17 -6.98 4.18
N GLY A 141 -0.23 -6.46 2.94
CA GLY A 141 -0.99 -5.25 2.65
C GLY A 141 -2.44 -5.36 3.09
N GLU A 142 -3.06 -6.52 2.89
CA GLU A 142 -4.40 -6.84 3.32
C GLU A 142 -4.61 -6.68 4.83
N GLN A 143 -3.69 -7.20 5.65
CA GLN A 143 -3.73 -7.06 7.11
C GLN A 143 -3.60 -5.61 7.59
N ILE A 144 -3.08 -4.72 6.74
CA ILE A 144 -3.04 -3.28 7.00
C ILE A 144 -4.38 -2.63 6.63
N TYR A 145 -5.00 -3.06 5.53
CA TYR A 145 -6.33 -2.56 5.13
C TYR A 145 -7.42 -3.00 6.10
N ASP A 146 -7.34 -4.24 6.63
CA ASP A 146 -8.26 -4.76 7.64
C ASP A 146 -7.52 -5.26 8.90
N PRO A 147 -7.57 -4.51 10.03
CA PRO A 147 -6.96 -4.94 11.28
C PRO A 147 -7.45 -6.29 11.82
N ALA A 148 -8.66 -6.74 11.47
CA ALA A 148 -9.15 -8.05 11.91
C ALA A 148 -8.29 -9.19 11.33
N LYS A 149 -7.87 -9.07 10.08
CA LYS A 149 -6.96 -10.01 9.42
C LYS A 149 -5.55 -10.00 10.01
N PHE A 150 -5.08 -8.84 10.47
CA PHE A 150 -3.82 -8.75 11.23
C PHE A 150 -3.88 -9.58 12.52
N PHE A 151 -4.96 -9.45 13.31
CA PHE A 151 -5.09 -10.17 14.58
C PHE A 151 -5.34 -11.66 14.40
N THR A 152 -5.90 -12.10 13.30
CA THR A 152 -6.04 -13.53 12.95
C THR A 152 -4.78 -14.10 12.31
N ALA A 153 -3.81 -13.24 11.98
CA ALA A 153 -2.59 -13.59 11.25
C ALA A 153 -2.93 -14.34 9.94
N GLU A 154 -3.90 -13.81 9.19
CA GLU A 154 -4.35 -14.41 7.94
C GLU A 154 -3.18 -14.51 6.94
N PRO A 155 -2.86 -15.72 6.44
CA PRO A 155 -1.68 -15.90 5.61
C PRO A 155 -1.98 -15.52 4.16
N TYR A 156 -0.99 -14.95 3.47
CA TYR A 156 -1.02 -14.85 2.02
C TYR A 156 -1.05 -16.25 1.37
N GLN A 157 -1.95 -16.47 0.42
CA GLN A 157 -2.06 -17.72 -0.33
C GLN A 157 -1.10 -17.69 -1.54
N GLU A 158 -0.24 -18.69 -1.66
CA GLU A 158 0.58 -18.81 -2.87
C GLU A 158 -0.28 -19.18 -4.08
N VAL A 159 -0.25 -18.34 -5.10
CA VAL A 159 -0.92 -18.57 -6.38
C VAL A 159 0.11 -18.88 -7.44
N LEU A 160 -0.04 -20.02 -8.10
CA LEU A 160 0.80 -20.40 -9.23
C LEU A 160 0.11 -20.02 -10.54
N ILE A 161 0.83 -19.32 -11.39
CA ILE A 161 0.39 -18.95 -12.74
C ILE A 161 1.23 -19.68 -13.79
N ASN A 162 0.56 -20.33 -14.73
CA ASN A 162 1.23 -21.03 -15.81
C ASN A 162 1.80 -20.04 -16.85
N ASP A 163 2.85 -20.43 -17.55
CA ASP A 163 3.33 -19.67 -18.69
C ASP A 163 2.29 -19.65 -19.81
N LEU A 164 2.14 -18.49 -20.43
CA LEU A 164 1.37 -18.38 -21.66
C LEU A 164 2.27 -18.66 -22.85
N GLU A 165 1.87 -19.65 -23.66
CA GLU A 165 2.51 -19.93 -24.96
C GLU A 165 1.87 -19.03 -26.03
N ILE A 166 2.46 -17.85 -26.26
CA ILE A 166 1.98 -16.88 -27.24
C ILE A 166 3.07 -16.68 -28.31
N ASP A 167 2.73 -16.97 -29.57
CA ASP A 167 3.67 -16.83 -30.68
C ASP A 167 4.20 -15.39 -30.79
N GLY A 168 5.52 -15.25 -30.74
CA GLY A 168 6.22 -13.97 -30.89
C GLY A 168 6.36 -13.17 -29.61
N TYR A 169 5.88 -13.65 -28.48
CA TYR A 169 6.07 -13.04 -27.16
C TYR A 169 7.08 -13.81 -26.31
N SER A 170 7.78 -13.10 -25.47
CA SER A 170 8.73 -13.65 -24.49
C SER A 170 8.41 -13.13 -23.09
N LEU A 171 8.47 -13.98 -22.09
CA LEU A 171 8.38 -13.58 -20.67
C LEU A 171 9.53 -12.62 -20.35
N ILE A 172 9.23 -11.50 -19.71
CA ILE A 172 10.20 -10.49 -19.31
C ILE A 172 10.24 -10.27 -17.80
N ASP A 173 9.11 -10.52 -17.12
CA ASP A 173 9.02 -10.33 -15.68
C ASP A 173 7.87 -11.14 -15.10
N GLU A 174 7.96 -11.50 -13.80
CA GLU A 174 6.93 -12.20 -13.06
C GLU A 174 7.03 -11.92 -11.56
N GLY A 175 5.92 -12.00 -10.85
CA GLY A 175 5.91 -11.73 -9.41
C GLY A 175 4.61 -12.10 -8.71
N LYS A 176 4.60 -11.82 -7.41
CA LYS A 176 3.40 -11.90 -6.57
C LYS A 176 2.60 -10.61 -6.71
N LEU A 177 1.29 -10.70 -6.57
CA LEU A 177 0.39 -9.55 -6.52
C LEU A 177 0.02 -9.29 -5.07
N ASP A 178 0.46 -8.16 -4.53
CA ASP A 178 0.08 -7.69 -3.19
C ASP A 178 -1.22 -6.87 -3.24
N SER A 179 -1.87 -6.71 -2.09
CA SER A 179 -3.08 -5.91 -1.96
C SER A 179 -2.87 -4.44 -2.38
N LEU A 180 -1.70 -3.87 -2.14
CA LEU A 180 -1.39 -2.51 -2.59
C LEU A 180 -1.28 -2.43 -4.12
N ASP A 181 -0.69 -3.43 -4.77
CA ASP A 181 -0.62 -3.49 -6.24
C ASP A 181 -2.01 -3.53 -6.84
N LEU A 182 -2.92 -4.30 -6.20
CA LEU A 182 -4.32 -4.36 -6.61
C LEU A 182 -5.01 -2.99 -6.48
N VAL A 183 -4.75 -2.25 -5.40
CA VAL A 183 -5.26 -0.87 -5.24
C VAL A 183 -4.67 0.06 -6.29
N TYR A 184 -3.38 -0.02 -6.58
CA TYR A 184 -2.75 0.75 -7.65
C TYR A 184 -3.39 0.49 -9.00
N LEU A 185 -3.61 -0.78 -9.33
CA LEU A 185 -4.21 -1.17 -10.60
C LEU A 185 -5.65 -0.64 -10.71
N LEU A 186 -6.47 -0.87 -9.72
CA LEU A 186 -7.90 -0.57 -9.78
C LEU A 186 -8.22 0.91 -9.50
N GLN A 187 -7.63 1.51 -8.46
CA GLN A 187 -7.89 2.90 -8.09
C GLN A 187 -7.11 3.87 -8.98
N GLY A 188 -5.84 3.59 -9.25
CA GLY A 188 -4.95 4.51 -9.96
C GLY A 188 -5.45 4.88 -11.36
N GLN A 189 -6.27 4.05 -11.97
CA GLN A 189 -6.83 4.28 -13.30
C GLN A 189 -8.32 4.63 -13.29
N SER A 190 -9.11 4.05 -12.36
CA SER A 190 -10.55 4.31 -12.28
C SER A 190 -10.91 5.50 -11.40
N GLY A 191 -10.00 5.92 -10.51
CA GLY A 191 -10.27 6.91 -9.46
C GLY A 191 -11.28 6.44 -8.40
N GLN A 192 -11.64 5.15 -8.38
CA GLN A 192 -12.64 4.58 -7.47
C GLN A 192 -11.98 3.86 -6.30
N GLN A 193 -11.73 4.58 -5.20
CA GLN A 193 -11.06 4.06 -4.02
C GLN A 193 -11.80 2.89 -3.36
N ASN A 194 -13.10 3.02 -3.11
CA ASN A 194 -13.84 2.03 -2.31
C ASN A 194 -13.86 0.63 -2.92
N PRO A 195 -14.14 0.42 -4.21
CA PRO A 195 -14.07 -0.90 -4.83
C PRO A 195 -12.64 -1.48 -4.81
N ALA A 196 -11.62 -0.65 -5.04
CA ALA A 196 -10.23 -1.08 -5.04
C ALA A 196 -9.77 -1.56 -3.66
N VAL A 197 -10.07 -0.79 -2.60
CA VAL A 197 -9.75 -1.16 -1.21
C VAL A 197 -10.52 -2.41 -0.78
N LYS A 198 -11.79 -2.54 -1.16
CA LYS A 198 -12.59 -3.72 -0.86
C LYS A 198 -12.01 -4.98 -1.51
N ALA A 199 -11.62 -4.89 -2.78
CA ALA A 199 -10.92 -5.97 -3.48
C ALA A 199 -9.57 -6.31 -2.82
N ALA A 200 -8.83 -5.29 -2.34
CA ALA A 200 -7.55 -5.48 -1.66
C ALA A 200 -7.70 -6.20 -0.30
N ILE A 201 -8.80 -5.97 0.42
CA ILE A 201 -9.11 -6.65 1.69
C ILE A 201 -9.46 -8.12 1.44
N GLY A 202 -10.11 -8.46 0.33
CA GLY A 202 -10.50 -9.83 -0.01
C GLY A 202 -9.45 -10.62 -0.80
N LEU A 203 -8.23 -10.07 -0.97
CA LEU A 203 -7.17 -10.72 -1.73
C LEU A 203 -6.52 -11.83 -0.94
N GLY A 204 -6.87 -13.09 -1.18
CA GLY A 204 -6.17 -14.23 -0.60
C GLY A 204 -4.76 -14.39 -1.14
N GLY A 205 -4.55 -14.09 -2.41
CA GLY A 205 -3.24 -14.11 -3.05
C GLY A 205 -3.33 -13.86 -4.55
N GLY A 206 -2.18 -13.61 -5.19
CA GLY A 206 -2.14 -13.40 -6.62
C GLY A 206 -0.74 -13.53 -7.20
N ALA A 207 -0.69 -13.73 -8.52
CA ALA A 207 0.55 -13.76 -9.28
C ALA A 207 0.34 -13.08 -10.64
N TRP A 208 1.42 -12.54 -11.18
CA TRP A 208 1.40 -11.91 -12.49
C TRP A 208 2.61 -12.33 -13.32
N LYS A 209 2.45 -12.24 -14.65
CA LYS A 209 3.50 -12.45 -15.64
C LYS A 209 3.36 -11.47 -16.79
N ASP A 210 4.46 -10.84 -17.15
CA ASP A 210 4.55 -9.87 -18.23
C ASP A 210 5.30 -10.45 -19.43
N TYR A 211 4.71 -10.29 -20.60
CA TYR A 211 5.28 -10.75 -21.86
C TYR A 211 5.41 -9.58 -22.84
N VAL A 212 6.44 -9.62 -23.69
CA VAL A 212 6.69 -8.59 -24.70
C VAL A 212 6.97 -9.21 -26.05
N ASP A 213 6.45 -8.59 -27.13
CA ASP A 213 6.80 -8.92 -28.50
C ASP A 213 8.02 -8.10 -29.01
N SER A 214 8.52 -8.44 -30.20
CA SER A 214 9.64 -7.72 -30.82
C SER A 214 9.38 -6.25 -31.14
N ARG A 215 8.14 -5.77 -31.07
CA ARG A 215 7.72 -4.38 -31.30
C ARG A 215 7.50 -3.61 -30.02
N GLY A 216 7.62 -4.28 -28.86
CA GLY A 216 7.36 -3.71 -27.55
C GLY A 216 5.89 -3.74 -27.12
N ALA A 217 5.04 -4.53 -27.79
CA ALA A 217 3.68 -4.74 -27.31
C ALA A 217 3.70 -5.66 -26.07
N LEU A 218 2.98 -5.26 -25.03
CA LEU A 218 2.95 -5.93 -23.74
C LEU A 218 1.66 -6.74 -23.57
N ILE A 219 1.80 -7.92 -22.94
CA ILE A 219 0.69 -8.70 -22.39
C ILE A 219 1.00 -8.97 -20.94
N MET A 220 0.06 -8.64 -20.04
CA MET A 220 0.10 -9.02 -18.64
C MET A 220 -0.92 -10.14 -18.40
N SER A 221 -0.49 -11.20 -17.76
CA SER A 221 -1.34 -12.27 -17.25
C SER A 221 -1.42 -12.18 -15.74
N LEU A 222 -2.62 -12.18 -15.20
CA LEU A 222 -2.90 -12.12 -13.77
C LEU A 222 -3.69 -13.35 -13.35
N LYS A 223 -3.34 -13.95 -12.21
CA LYS A 223 -4.14 -14.96 -11.53
C LYS A 223 -4.33 -14.55 -10.09
N ILE A 224 -5.58 -14.50 -9.64
CA ILE A 224 -5.97 -13.97 -8.34
C ILE A 224 -6.84 -14.99 -7.62
N SER A 225 -6.62 -15.15 -6.32
CA SER A 225 -7.46 -15.90 -5.40
C SER A 225 -8.06 -14.92 -4.39
N GLY A 226 -9.36 -15.04 -4.10
CA GLY A 226 -9.96 -14.44 -2.92
C GLY A 226 -9.83 -15.38 -1.73
N ASP A 227 -10.02 -14.90 -0.50
CA ASP A 227 -10.03 -15.75 0.69
C ASP A 227 -11.23 -16.70 0.69
N ASP A 228 -12.33 -16.23 0.12
CA ASP A 228 -13.50 -17.07 -0.18
C ASP A 228 -14.15 -16.64 -1.50
N LEU A 229 -15.23 -17.37 -1.89
CA LEU A 229 -15.95 -17.09 -3.13
C LEU A 229 -16.66 -15.72 -3.13
N THR A 230 -17.03 -15.20 -1.98
CA THR A 230 -17.68 -13.88 -1.89
C THR A 230 -16.67 -12.80 -2.20
N GLU A 231 -15.50 -12.86 -1.58
CA GLU A 231 -14.41 -11.91 -1.79
C GLU A 231 -13.84 -12.02 -3.21
N LEU A 232 -13.70 -13.23 -3.74
CA LEU A 232 -13.32 -13.40 -5.16
C LEU A 232 -14.31 -12.71 -6.11
N ASN A 233 -15.62 -12.83 -5.87
CA ASN A 233 -16.63 -12.13 -6.67
C ASN A 233 -16.51 -10.60 -6.54
N GLU A 234 -16.19 -10.10 -5.36
CA GLU A 234 -15.98 -8.66 -5.13
C GLU A 234 -14.74 -8.14 -5.88
N ILE A 235 -13.67 -8.93 -5.90
CA ILE A 235 -12.48 -8.62 -6.71
C ILE A 235 -12.84 -8.58 -8.19
N GLN A 236 -13.57 -9.59 -8.67
CA GLN A 236 -14.01 -9.62 -10.07
C GLN A 236 -14.91 -8.43 -10.43
N GLU A 237 -15.85 -8.05 -9.56
CA GLU A 237 -16.69 -6.87 -9.77
C GLU A 237 -15.85 -5.60 -9.85
N ALA A 238 -14.82 -5.45 -9.01
CA ALA A 238 -13.92 -4.31 -9.05
C ALA A 238 -13.13 -4.24 -10.38
N PHE A 239 -12.67 -5.37 -10.90
CA PHE A 239 -12.03 -5.43 -12.22
C PHE A 239 -12.99 -5.08 -13.35
N ILE A 240 -14.25 -5.52 -13.28
CA ILE A 240 -15.27 -5.16 -14.28
C ILE A 240 -15.52 -3.66 -14.26
N VAL A 241 -15.71 -3.05 -13.08
CA VAL A 241 -15.90 -1.60 -12.93
C VAL A 241 -14.67 -0.84 -13.44
N TRP A 242 -13.47 -1.31 -13.13
CA TRP A 242 -12.24 -0.74 -13.65
C TRP A 242 -12.18 -0.82 -15.18
N ALA A 243 -12.46 -1.98 -15.78
CA ALA A 243 -12.45 -2.17 -17.21
C ALA A 243 -13.50 -1.28 -17.91
N GLU A 244 -14.71 -1.15 -17.36
CA GLU A 244 -15.77 -0.28 -17.86
C GLU A 244 -15.44 1.22 -17.76
N SER A 245 -14.61 1.61 -16.80
CA SER A 245 -14.15 3.00 -16.63
C SER A 245 -13.16 3.46 -17.70
N GLN A 246 -12.50 2.52 -18.39
CA GLN A 246 -11.60 2.81 -19.48
C GLN A 246 -12.44 3.21 -20.72
N ALA A 247 -12.51 4.50 -21.02
CA ALA A 247 -13.40 5.07 -22.05
C ALA A 247 -13.17 4.43 -23.42
N ARG A 248 -14.03 3.53 -23.88
CA ARG A 248 -14.17 2.90 -25.22
C ARG A 248 -14.36 1.38 -25.18
N PHE A 249 -14.76 0.77 -24.07
CA PHE A 249 -15.01 -0.65 -24.04
C PHE A 249 -16.28 -1.04 -24.80
N GLN A 250 -16.15 -2.10 -25.59
CA GLN A 250 -17.29 -2.88 -26.07
C GLN A 250 -17.19 -4.24 -25.40
N GLU A 251 -18.20 -4.61 -24.63
CA GLU A 251 -18.29 -5.95 -24.09
C GLU A 251 -18.46 -6.96 -25.25
N TYR A 252 -17.60 -7.95 -25.31
CA TYR A 252 -17.66 -9.01 -26.30
C TYR A 252 -17.71 -10.35 -25.59
N ILE A 253 -18.78 -11.12 -25.82
CA ILE A 253 -18.94 -12.49 -25.32
C ILE A 253 -18.67 -13.43 -26.48
N SER A 254 -17.63 -14.24 -26.39
CA SER A 254 -17.29 -15.27 -27.40
C SER A 254 -17.69 -16.66 -26.88
N GLY A 255 -18.36 -17.44 -27.73
CA GLY A 255 -19.22 -18.57 -27.39
C GLY A 255 -18.63 -19.77 -26.62
N ASP A 256 -17.33 -19.98 -26.53
CA ASP A 256 -16.72 -21.12 -25.81
C ASP A 256 -15.89 -20.70 -24.60
N TRP A 257 -15.92 -19.43 -24.21
CA TRP A 257 -15.14 -18.87 -23.14
C TRP A 257 -16.06 -18.41 -22.02
N SER A 258 -15.69 -18.72 -20.80
CA SER A 258 -16.52 -18.46 -19.62
C SER A 258 -16.36 -17.04 -19.05
N GLY A 259 -15.59 -16.17 -19.68
CA GLY A 259 -15.25 -14.85 -19.18
C GLY A 259 -15.83 -13.67 -19.96
N LYS A 260 -15.39 -12.47 -19.64
CA LYS A 260 -15.73 -11.20 -20.29
C LYS A 260 -14.53 -10.61 -20.99
N LEU A 261 -14.69 -10.25 -22.27
CA LEU A 261 -13.68 -9.58 -23.06
C LEU A 261 -14.04 -8.10 -23.21
N PHE A 262 -13.15 -7.23 -22.77
CA PHE A 262 -13.24 -5.78 -22.94
C PHE A 262 -12.19 -5.34 -23.96
N ILE A 263 -12.61 -4.63 -25.00
CA ILE A 263 -11.73 -4.20 -26.10
C ILE A 263 -11.67 -2.69 -26.14
N GLY A 264 -10.46 -2.11 -25.98
CA GLY A 264 -10.17 -0.68 -26.07
C GLY A 264 -8.80 -0.44 -26.71
N GLU A 265 -8.09 0.60 -26.27
CA GLU A 265 -6.66 0.77 -26.60
C GLU A 265 -5.82 -0.39 -26.04
N THR A 266 -6.25 -0.93 -24.91
CA THR A 266 -5.82 -2.20 -24.31
C THR A 266 -7.00 -3.15 -24.27
N SER A 267 -6.79 -4.43 -24.51
CA SER A 267 -7.84 -5.46 -24.39
C SER A 267 -7.66 -6.23 -23.09
N PHE A 268 -8.76 -6.49 -22.39
CA PHE A 268 -8.78 -7.24 -21.13
C PHE A 268 -9.68 -8.46 -21.27
N TRP A 269 -9.23 -9.57 -20.73
CA TRP A 269 -10.00 -10.79 -20.57
C TRP A 269 -10.10 -11.16 -19.11
N ILE A 270 -11.31 -11.38 -18.61
CA ILE A 270 -11.58 -11.78 -17.22
C ILE A 270 -12.29 -13.13 -17.27
N ASP A 271 -11.68 -14.15 -16.71
CA ASP A 271 -12.16 -15.52 -16.65
C ASP A 271 -12.33 -15.98 -15.20
N ASN A 272 -13.16 -16.98 -14.97
CA ASN A 272 -13.47 -17.58 -13.67
C ASN A 272 -13.08 -19.05 -13.68
N ASP A 273 -11.80 -19.37 -13.77
CA ASP A 273 -11.34 -20.76 -13.66
C ASP A 273 -11.29 -21.25 -12.21
#